data_83e3f2bf7e9a8c3468f7ff7b5c3f8bed
#
_entry.id   83e3f2bf7e9a8c3468f7ff7b5c3f8bed
#
_cell.length_a   1.000
_cell.length_b   1.000
_cell.length_c   1.000
_cell.angle_alpha   90.00
_cell.angle_beta   90.00
_cell.angle_gamma   90.00
#
_symmetry.space_group_name_H-M   'P 1'
#
loop_
_entity.id
_entity.type
_entity.pdbx_description
1 polymer ?
#
loop_
_entity_poly.entity_id
_entity_poly.type
_entity_poly.pdbx_seq_one_letter_code
_entity_poly.pdbx_strand_id
1 'polypeptide(L)'
;MKKKINSKLKGKALPIVLMTIFLDVLGVGILVPIIPQLLANPASPYYLLPAGWTFKGGLILLGWLIAIYPLMQFLSTPILGQLSDRYGRKKVLAFSIAGTAIGYVLFAIGIITRNLPLLFFSRALDGITGGNLSVAQAVIADVTPPKDRTKRFALIGAAFGTGFVLGPYLGAKLATPGINFYGLFH
;
A
#
# COMPACT_ATOMS: atom_id res chain seq x y z
N MET A 1 14.98 -26.92 11.77
CA MET A 1 15.19 -26.44 13.16
C MET A 1 14.27 -25.23 13.42
N LYS A 2 13.17 -25.39 14.16
CA LYS A 2 12.29 -24.26 14.57
C LYS A 2 12.96 -23.48 15.68
N LYS A 3 13.55 -22.34 15.38
CA LYS A 3 14.09 -21.42 16.38
C LYS A 3 12.94 -20.98 17.31
N LYS A 4 12.98 -21.36 18.59
CA LYS A 4 11.99 -20.93 19.60
C LYS A 4 11.98 -19.40 19.65
N ILE A 5 10.91 -18.79 19.13
CA ILE A 5 10.69 -17.35 19.21
C ILE A 5 10.45 -16.99 20.69
N ASN A 6 11.23 -16.07 21.20
CA ASN A 6 11.19 -15.60 22.59
C ASN A 6 9.76 -15.11 22.95
N SER A 7 9.20 -15.54 24.08
CA SER A 7 7.80 -15.27 24.46
C SER A 7 7.45 -13.76 24.52
N LYS A 8 8.40 -12.90 24.90
CA LYS A 8 8.26 -11.44 24.89
C LYS A 8 8.13 -10.86 23.47
N LEU A 9 8.72 -11.50 22.46
CA LEU A 9 8.61 -11.08 21.07
C LEU A 9 7.26 -11.49 20.43
N LYS A 10 6.67 -12.58 20.88
CA LYS A 10 5.35 -13.05 20.41
C LYS A 10 4.24 -12.03 20.67
N GLY A 11 4.23 -11.37 21.83
CA GLY A 11 3.20 -10.39 22.19
C GLY A 11 3.24 -9.11 21.35
N LYS A 12 4.43 -8.70 20.89
CA LYS A 12 4.62 -7.47 20.10
C LYS A 12 4.49 -7.69 18.59
N ALA A 13 4.60 -8.91 18.10
CA ALA A 13 4.59 -9.19 16.67
C ALA A 13 3.21 -8.93 16.02
N LEU A 14 2.13 -9.32 16.69
CA LEU A 14 0.77 -9.16 16.17
C LEU A 14 0.38 -7.69 15.91
N PRO A 15 0.50 -6.75 16.88
CA PRO A 15 0.14 -5.36 16.63
C PRO A 15 1.01 -4.73 15.55
N ILE A 16 2.30 -5.06 15.47
CA ILE A 16 3.19 -4.55 14.42
C ILE A 16 2.71 -4.99 13.04
N VAL A 17 2.40 -6.28 12.87
CA VAL A 17 1.92 -6.83 11.60
C VAL A 17 0.57 -6.25 11.21
N LEU A 18 -0.36 -6.11 12.14
CA LEU A 18 -1.67 -5.50 11.88
C LEU A 18 -1.52 -4.02 11.49
N MET A 19 -0.64 -3.29 12.16
CA MET A 19 -0.33 -1.90 11.82
C MET A 19 0.31 -1.79 10.43
N THR A 20 1.19 -2.72 10.05
CA THR A 20 1.75 -2.77 8.69
C THR A 20 0.64 -2.94 7.64
N ILE A 21 -0.24 -3.93 7.82
CA ILE A 21 -1.37 -4.16 6.91
C ILE A 21 -2.27 -2.93 6.84
N PHE A 22 -2.59 -2.34 7.99
CA PHE A 22 -3.41 -1.12 8.06
C PHE A 22 -2.77 0.02 7.26
N LEU A 23 -1.48 0.28 7.44
CA LEU A 23 -0.76 1.35 6.73
C LEU A 23 -0.68 1.09 5.22
N ASP A 24 -0.46 -0.15 4.80
CA ASP A 24 -0.46 -0.51 3.37
C ASP A 24 -1.82 -0.22 2.72
N VAL A 25 -2.90 -0.68 3.37
CA VAL A 25 -4.27 -0.47 2.86
C VAL A 25 -4.68 1.00 2.92
N LEU A 26 -4.32 1.70 3.99
CA LEU A 26 -4.53 3.15 4.13
C LEU A 26 -3.85 3.90 2.98
N GLY A 27 -2.60 3.58 2.69
CA GLY A 27 -1.82 4.20 1.62
C GLY A 27 -2.47 4.00 0.25
N VAL A 28 -2.88 2.76 -0.08
CA VAL A 28 -3.64 2.49 -1.31
C VAL A 28 -4.95 3.28 -1.32
N GLY A 29 -5.66 3.32 -0.20
CA GLY A 29 -6.92 4.05 -0.05
C GLY A 29 -6.77 5.56 -0.30
N ILE A 30 -5.68 6.18 0.19
CA ILE A 30 -5.38 7.60 -0.04
C ILE A 30 -5.28 7.91 -1.54
N LEU A 31 -4.75 6.99 -2.33
CA LEU A 31 -4.55 7.20 -3.78
C LEU A 31 -5.83 7.07 -4.60
N VAL A 32 -6.86 6.38 -4.09
CA VAL A 32 -8.14 6.19 -4.81
C VAL A 32 -8.74 7.50 -5.32
N PRO A 33 -8.91 8.55 -4.52
CA PRO A 33 -9.43 9.84 -5.02
C PRO A 33 -8.37 10.68 -5.74
N ILE A 34 -7.07 10.45 -5.53
CA ILE A 34 -5.99 11.26 -6.09
C ILE A 34 -5.72 10.89 -7.55
N ILE A 35 -5.60 9.60 -7.86
CA ILE A 35 -5.23 9.13 -9.21
C ILE A 35 -6.20 9.63 -10.31
N PRO A 36 -7.53 9.62 -10.13
CA PRO A 36 -8.46 10.19 -11.11
C PRO A 36 -8.25 11.69 -11.37
N GLN A 37 -7.85 12.46 -10.34
CA GLN A 37 -7.55 13.89 -10.50
C GLN A 37 -6.33 14.14 -11.40
N LEU A 38 -5.40 13.18 -11.46
CA LEU A 38 -4.19 13.28 -12.27
C LEU A 38 -4.43 12.98 -13.76
N LEU A 39 -5.36 12.06 -14.09
CA LEU A 39 -5.46 11.49 -15.43
C LEU A 39 -6.86 11.59 -16.07
N ALA A 40 -7.92 11.79 -15.28
CA ALA A 40 -9.31 11.78 -15.74
C ALA A 40 -10.05 13.09 -15.48
N ASN A 41 -9.47 14.06 -14.78
CA ASN A 41 -10.11 15.34 -14.52
C ASN A 41 -9.32 16.50 -15.12
N PRO A 42 -9.62 16.95 -16.37
CA PRO A 42 -8.92 18.07 -16.99
C PRO A 42 -9.04 19.41 -16.24
N ALA A 43 -10.06 19.57 -15.41
CA ALA A 43 -10.24 20.76 -14.58
C ALA A 43 -9.37 20.75 -13.31
N SER A 44 -8.71 19.62 -13.01
CA SER A 44 -7.84 19.50 -11.84
C SER A 44 -6.54 20.31 -12.06
N PRO A 45 -6.08 21.08 -11.05
CA PRO A 45 -4.77 21.73 -11.10
C PRO A 45 -3.60 20.73 -11.17
N TYR A 46 -3.87 19.48 -10.82
CA TYR A 46 -2.90 18.37 -10.82
C TYR A 46 -2.95 17.50 -12.08
N TYR A 47 -3.74 17.90 -13.08
CA TYR A 47 -3.88 17.15 -14.33
C TYR A 47 -2.55 17.06 -15.07
N LEU A 48 -2.14 15.83 -15.42
CA LEU A 48 -0.79 15.53 -15.92
C LEU A 48 -0.71 15.35 -17.44
N LEU A 49 -1.85 15.08 -18.10
CA LEU A 49 -1.83 14.78 -19.54
C LEU A 49 -1.66 16.06 -20.36
N PRO A 50 -0.83 16.03 -21.45
CA PRO A 50 -0.65 17.16 -22.33
C PRO A 50 -1.94 17.56 -23.07
N ALA A 51 -1.98 18.80 -23.53
CA ALA A 51 -3.06 19.27 -24.42
C ALA A 51 -3.11 18.39 -25.68
N GLY A 52 -4.33 17.94 -26.06
CA GLY A 52 -4.55 17.05 -27.20
C GLY A 52 -4.75 15.57 -26.86
N TRP A 53 -4.55 15.18 -25.62
CA TRP A 53 -4.92 13.82 -25.19
C TRP A 53 -6.45 13.69 -25.10
N THR A 54 -6.97 12.57 -25.63
CA THR A 54 -8.40 12.28 -25.53
C THR A 54 -8.77 11.84 -24.12
N PHE A 55 -9.96 12.19 -23.66
CA PHE A 55 -10.51 11.71 -22.38
C PHE A 55 -10.44 10.18 -22.26
N LYS A 56 -10.76 9.47 -23.36
CA LYS A 56 -10.65 8.00 -23.41
C LYS A 56 -9.20 7.52 -23.16
N GLY A 57 -8.22 8.20 -23.72
CA GLY A 57 -6.79 7.89 -23.47
C GLY A 57 -6.41 8.07 -22.00
N GLY A 58 -6.89 9.12 -21.36
CA GLY A 58 -6.71 9.37 -19.93
C GLY A 58 -7.31 8.26 -19.06
N LEU A 59 -8.51 7.78 -19.37
CA LEU A 59 -9.16 6.68 -18.67
C LEU A 59 -8.41 5.34 -18.83
N ILE A 60 -7.84 5.08 -20.01
CA ILE A 60 -7.03 3.88 -20.24
C ILE A 60 -5.76 3.94 -19.39
N LEU A 61 -5.05 5.07 -19.34
CA LEU A 61 -3.87 5.24 -18.49
C LEU A 61 -4.22 5.15 -17.00
N LEU A 62 -5.34 5.71 -16.60
CA LEU A 62 -5.87 5.56 -15.24
C LEU A 62 -6.05 4.09 -14.87
N GLY A 63 -6.72 3.33 -15.73
CA GLY A 63 -6.94 1.90 -15.53
C GLY A 63 -5.62 1.13 -15.37
N TRP A 64 -4.63 1.39 -16.23
CA TRP A 64 -3.32 0.77 -16.14
C TRP A 64 -2.55 1.18 -14.87
N LEU A 65 -2.60 2.46 -14.48
CA LEU A 65 -1.92 2.96 -13.28
C LEU A 65 -2.49 2.34 -12.00
N ILE A 66 -3.81 2.09 -11.97
CA ILE A 66 -4.45 1.38 -10.86
C ILE A 66 -4.13 -0.12 -10.90
N ALA A 67 -4.12 -0.73 -12.08
CA ALA A 67 -3.95 -2.17 -12.24
C ALA A 67 -2.52 -2.67 -11.99
N ILE A 68 -1.49 -1.85 -12.24
CA ILE A 68 -0.10 -2.27 -12.14
C ILE A 68 0.29 -2.66 -10.70
N TYR A 69 -0.23 -1.97 -9.69
CA TYR A 69 0.03 -2.28 -8.29
C TYR A 69 -0.46 -3.70 -7.91
N PRO A 70 -1.77 -4.04 -8.02
CA PRO A 70 -2.24 -5.37 -7.66
C PRO A 70 -1.66 -6.47 -8.57
N LEU A 71 -1.33 -6.18 -9.82
CA LEU A 71 -0.67 -7.12 -10.71
C LEU A 71 0.73 -7.48 -10.18
N MET A 72 1.54 -6.48 -9.85
CA MET A 72 2.87 -6.70 -9.30
C MET A 72 2.81 -7.35 -7.91
N GLN A 73 1.84 -6.98 -7.09
CA GLN A 73 1.59 -7.60 -5.79
C GLN A 73 1.24 -9.08 -5.92
N PHE A 74 0.38 -9.43 -6.87
CA PHE A 74 0.02 -10.83 -7.15
C PHE A 74 1.26 -11.64 -7.53
N LEU A 75 2.10 -11.14 -8.41
CA LEU A 75 3.32 -11.83 -8.86
C LEU A 75 4.37 -11.94 -7.75
N SER A 76 4.50 -10.92 -6.91
CA SER A 76 5.53 -10.88 -5.86
C SER A 76 5.14 -11.64 -4.58
N THR A 77 3.84 -11.77 -4.29
CA THR A 77 3.34 -12.41 -3.07
C THR A 77 3.93 -13.80 -2.81
N PRO A 78 3.93 -14.75 -3.77
CA PRO A 78 4.53 -16.07 -3.54
C PRO A 78 6.05 -16.01 -3.36
N ILE A 79 6.72 -15.08 -4.04
CA ILE A 79 8.17 -14.88 -3.94
C ILE A 79 8.54 -14.36 -2.56
N LEU A 80 7.87 -13.32 -2.10
CA LEU A 80 8.09 -12.76 -0.75
C LEU A 80 7.75 -13.76 0.35
N GLY A 81 6.71 -14.58 0.15
CA GLY A 81 6.39 -15.69 1.04
C GLY A 81 7.57 -16.65 1.21
N GLN A 82 8.09 -17.19 0.11
CA GLN A 82 9.24 -18.10 0.11
C GLN A 82 10.52 -17.43 0.67
N LEU A 83 10.76 -16.17 0.29
CA LEU A 83 11.90 -15.40 0.81
C LEU A 83 11.82 -15.24 2.32
N SER A 84 10.61 -15.03 2.85
CA SER A 84 10.39 -14.88 4.29
C SER A 84 10.63 -16.18 5.07
N ASP A 85 10.37 -17.34 4.44
CA ASP A 85 10.68 -18.64 5.02
C ASP A 85 12.20 -18.87 5.09
N ARG A 86 12.94 -18.43 4.05
CA ARG A 86 14.39 -18.64 3.92
C ARG A 86 15.20 -17.63 4.74
N TYR A 87 14.89 -16.33 4.63
CA TYR A 87 15.69 -15.24 5.24
C TYR A 87 15.12 -14.72 6.55
N GLY A 88 13.92 -15.17 6.91
CA GLY A 88 13.22 -14.81 8.14
C GLY A 88 12.18 -13.70 7.95
N ARG A 89 11.01 -13.87 8.58
CA ARG A 89 9.83 -13.00 8.48
C ARG A 89 10.13 -11.52 8.67
N LYS A 90 10.91 -11.18 9.73
CA LYS A 90 11.21 -9.79 10.10
C LYS A 90 11.97 -9.04 9.02
N LYS A 91 12.98 -9.68 8.40
CA LYS A 91 13.81 -9.02 7.39
C LYS A 91 13.02 -8.71 6.14
N VAL A 92 12.22 -9.68 5.66
CA VAL A 92 11.41 -9.50 4.45
C VAL A 92 10.32 -8.48 4.69
N LEU A 93 9.66 -8.49 5.85
CA LEU A 93 8.65 -7.49 6.19
C LEU A 93 9.26 -6.06 6.25
N ALA A 94 10.44 -5.92 6.86
CA ALA A 94 11.14 -4.63 6.91
C ALA A 94 11.54 -4.14 5.51
N PHE A 95 12.01 -5.03 4.64
CA PHE A 95 12.30 -4.71 3.24
C PHE A 95 11.04 -4.27 2.48
N SER A 96 9.92 -4.97 2.66
CA SER A 96 8.65 -4.62 2.06
C SER A 96 8.19 -3.21 2.49
N ILE A 97 8.19 -2.93 3.79
CA ILE A 97 7.80 -1.60 4.30
C ILE A 97 8.69 -0.50 3.75
N ALA A 98 10.00 -0.72 3.71
CA ALA A 98 10.94 0.25 3.14
C ALA A 98 10.68 0.49 1.65
N GLY A 99 10.43 -0.57 0.88
CA GLY A 99 10.10 -0.49 -0.53
C GLY A 99 8.79 0.25 -0.80
N THR A 100 7.75 -0.03 -0.01
CA THR A 100 6.47 0.72 -0.06
C THR A 100 6.70 2.20 0.26
N ALA A 101 7.47 2.54 1.29
CA ALA A 101 7.79 3.94 1.62
C ALA A 101 8.51 4.65 0.46
N ILE A 102 9.50 3.99 -0.15
CA ILE A 102 10.18 4.51 -1.35
C ILE A 102 9.20 4.67 -2.51
N GLY A 103 8.30 3.71 -2.74
CA GLY A 103 7.27 3.78 -3.76
C GLY A 103 6.40 5.04 -3.61
N TYR A 104 5.93 5.35 -2.39
CA TYR A 104 5.15 6.57 -2.14
C TYR A 104 5.95 7.85 -2.37
N VAL A 105 7.22 7.89 -1.96
CA VAL A 105 8.10 9.05 -2.23
C VAL A 105 8.28 9.26 -3.73
N LEU A 106 8.55 8.19 -4.49
CA LEU A 106 8.68 8.26 -5.94
C LEU A 106 7.37 8.68 -6.61
N PHE A 107 6.22 8.21 -6.09
CA PHE A 107 4.92 8.64 -6.59
C PHE A 107 4.71 10.15 -6.40
N ALA A 108 5.03 10.67 -5.21
CA ALA A 108 4.96 12.10 -4.93
C ALA A 108 5.90 12.91 -5.86
N ILE A 109 7.14 12.45 -6.06
CA ILE A 109 8.07 13.07 -7.01
C ILE A 109 7.49 13.03 -8.43
N GLY A 110 6.90 11.91 -8.84
CA GLY A 110 6.25 11.76 -10.15
C GLY A 110 5.13 12.77 -10.37
N ILE A 111 4.33 13.08 -9.35
CA ILE A 111 3.30 14.14 -9.41
C ILE A 111 3.95 15.51 -9.57
N ILE A 112 4.92 15.85 -8.71
CA ILE A 112 5.59 17.16 -8.69
C ILE A 112 6.30 17.43 -10.02
N THR A 113 7.01 16.43 -10.55
CA THR A 113 7.77 16.53 -11.82
C THR A 113 6.91 16.28 -13.06
N ARG A 114 5.61 16.00 -12.89
CA ARG A 114 4.69 15.63 -13.98
C ARG A 114 5.19 14.45 -14.84
N ASN A 115 5.86 13.50 -14.22
CA ASN A 115 6.52 12.37 -14.89
C ASN A 115 5.64 11.10 -14.78
N LEU A 116 4.86 10.82 -15.86
CA LEU A 116 4.00 9.64 -15.94
C LEU A 116 4.79 8.32 -15.81
N PRO A 117 5.90 8.07 -16.53
CA PRO A 117 6.71 6.87 -16.34
C PRO A 117 7.12 6.63 -14.89
N LEU A 118 7.47 7.68 -14.15
CA LEU A 118 7.84 7.58 -12.74
C LEU A 118 6.65 7.17 -11.86
N LEU A 119 5.43 7.63 -12.18
CA LEU A 119 4.21 7.19 -11.49
C LEU A 119 3.98 5.68 -11.68
N PHE A 120 4.11 5.18 -12.92
CA PHE A 120 3.98 3.75 -13.21
C PHE A 120 5.07 2.92 -12.50
N PHE A 121 6.31 3.36 -12.57
CA PHE A 121 7.43 2.71 -11.89
C PHE A 121 7.21 2.64 -10.36
N SER A 122 6.77 3.74 -9.76
CA SER A 122 6.50 3.79 -8.33
C SER A 122 5.39 2.82 -7.91
N ARG A 123 4.32 2.69 -8.72
CA ARG A 123 3.23 1.73 -8.45
C ARG A 123 3.68 0.28 -8.65
N ALA A 124 4.53 0.01 -9.66
CA ALA A 124 5.12 -1.30 -9.85
C ALA A 124 6.02 -1.69 -8.67
N LEU A 125 6.89 -0.78 -8.24
CA LEU A 125 7.77 -0.99 -7.09
C LEU A 125 6.97 -1.25 -5.80
N ASP A 126 5.97 -0.42 -5.54
CA ASP A 126 5.08 -0.57 -4.39
C ASP A 126 4.32 -1.91 -4.43
N GLY A 127 3.82 -2.32 -5.60
CA GLY A 127 3.20 -3.63 -5.79
C GLY A 127 4.16 -4.78 -5.50
N ILE A 128 5.39 -4.73 -6.02
CA ILE A 128 6.42 -5.76 -5.76
C ILE A 128 6.71 -5.87 -4.26
N THR A 129 6.85 -4.76 -3.57
CA THR A 129 7.16 -4.74 -2.14
C THR A 129 5.92 -4.93 -1.26
N GLY A 130 4.74 -4.55 -1.74
CA GLY A 130 3.45 -4.72 -1.07
C GLY A 130 2.91 -6.16 -1.02
N GLY A 131 3.58 -7.15 -1.65
CA GLY A 131 3.25 -8.57 -1.52
C GLY A 131 3.49 -9.17 -0.12
N ASN A 132 3.58 -8.32 0.90
CA ASN A 132 3.89 -8.68 2.29
C ASN A 132 2.72 -9.31 3.05
N LEU A 133 1.50 -9.31 2.51
CA LEU A 133 0.32 -9.87 3.15
C LEU A 133 0.51 -11.36 3.49
N SER A 134 1.12 -12.14 2.58
CA SER A 134 1.44 -13.56 2.83
C SER A 134 2.43 -13.72 4.00
N VAL A 135 3.44 -12.85 4.07
CA VAL A 135 4.41 -12.81 5.16
C VAL A 135 3.73 -12.43 6.49
N ALA A 136 2.84 -11.44 6.45
CA ALA A 136 2.05 -11.01 7.61
C ALA A 136 1.16 -12.14 8.16
N GLN A 137 0.44 -12.84 7.29
CA GLN A 137 -0.38 -14.00 7.64
C GLN A 137 0.47 -15.12 8.24
N ALA A 138 1.64 -15.38 7.67
CA ALA A 138 2.55 -16.38 8.20
C ALA A 138 3.07 -16.00 9.59
N VAL A 139 3.41 -14.72 9.85
CA VAL A 139 3.78 -14.26 11.20
C VAL A 139 2.64 -14.49 12.19
N ILE A 140 1.41 -14.14 11.83
CA ILE A 140 0.24 -14.36 12.71
C ILE A 140 0.08 -15.85 13.02
N ALA A 141 0.20 -16.73 12.01
CA ALA A 141 0.12 -18.17 12.19
C ALA A 141 1.24 -18.72 13.11
N ASP A 142 2.46 -18.18 12.98
CA ASP A 142 3.63 -18.60 13.76
C ASP A 142 3.54 -18.19 15.24
N VAL A 143 2.92 -17.04 15.54
CA VAL A 143 2.82 -16.52 16.92
C VAL A 143 1.52 -16.86 17.63
N THR A 144 0.52 -17.44 16.92
CA THR A 144 -0.81 -17.71 17.45
C THR A 144 -1.06 -19.20 17.62
N PRO A 145 -1.52 -19.65 18.81
CA PRO A 145 -1.98 -21.02 19.01
C PRO A 145 -3.13 -21.39 18.04
N PRO A 146 -3.23 -22.65 17.59
CA PRO A 146 -4.26 -23.08 16.63
C PRO A 146 -5.69 -22.67 17.00
N LYS A 147 -6.04 -22.77 18.28
CA LYS A 147 -7.38 -22.42 18.81
C LYS A 147 -7.76 -20.93 18.63
N ASP A 148 -6.76 -20.04 18.56
CA ASP A 148 -6.98 -18.58 18.51
C ASP A 148 -6.76 -18.01 17.10
N ARG A 149 -6.34 -18.83 16.12
CA ARG A 149 -5.98 -18.38 14.77
C ARG A 149 -7.11 -17.67 14.06
N THR A 150 -8.31 -18.25 14.04
CA THR A 150 -9.48 -17.65 13.39
C THR A 150 -9.75 -16.23 13.90
N LYS A 151 -9.70 -16.06 15.24
CA LYS A 151 -9.90 -14.76 15.87
C LYS A 151 -8.80 -13.75 15.48
N ARG A 152 -7.53 -14.20 15.37
CA ARG A 152 -6.40 -13.34 15.02
C ARG A 152 -6.40 -13.00 13.52
N PHE A 153 -6.79 -13.92 12.65
CA PHE A 153 -6.97 -13.64 11.23
C PHE A 153 -8.13 -12.68 10.97
N ALA A 154 -9.21 -12.72 11.76
CA ALA A 154 -10.29 -11.75 11.66
C ALA A 154 -9.83 -10.29 11.89
N LEU A 155 -8.77 -10.06 12.69
CA LEU A 155 -8.17 -8.73 12.88
C LEU A 155 -7.54 -8.17 11.60
N ILE A 156 -7.11 -9.03 10.65
CA ILE A 156 -6.67 -8.59 9.33
C ILE A 156 -7.83 -7.89 8.61
N GLY A 157 -9.03 -8.51 8.64
CA GLY A 157 -10.23 -7.89 8.05
C GLY A 157 -10.56 -6.54 8.67
N ALA A 158 -10.40 -6.40 10.00
CA ALA A 158 -10.59 -5.12 10.68
C ALA A 158 -9.56 -4.07 10.23
N ALA A 159 -8.28 -4.45 10.10
CA ALA A 159 -7.24 -3.55 9.60
C ALA A 159 -7.51 -3.11 8.16
N PHE A 160 -7.92 -4.03 7.28
CA PHE A 160 -8.36 -3.73 5.91
C PHE A 160 -9.55 -2.77 5.89
N GLY A 161 -10.63 -3.11 6.59
CA GLY A 161 -11.85 -2.29 6.62
C GLY A 161 -11.58 -0.87 7.11
N THR A 162 -10.80 -0.73 8.18
CA THR A 162 -10.43 0.58 8.72
C THR A 162 -9.56 1.38 7.73
N GLY A 163 -8.58 0.73 7.10
CA GLY A 163 -7.72 1.35 6.08
C GLY A 163 -8.51 1.79 4.85
N PHE A 164 -9.45 0.98 4.37
CA PHE A 164 -10.31 1.32 3.23
C PHE A 164 -11.33 2.43 3.51
N VAL A 165 -11.73 2.63 4.76
CA VAL A 165 -12.62 3.74 5.15
C VAL A 165 -11.81 5.02 5.32
N LEU A 166 -10.71 4.96 6.08
CA LEU A 166 -9.91 6.14 6.39
C LEU A 166 -9.07 6.62 5.21
N GLY A 167 -8.57 5.71 4.37
CA GLY A 167 -7.70 6.04 3.24
C GLY A 167 -8.34 7.02 2.26
N PRO A 168 -9.48 6.69 1.63
CA PRO A 168 -10.15 7.59 0.69
C PRO A 168 -10.61 8.90 1.34
N TYR A 169 -11.03 8.87 2.61
CA TYR A 169 -11.38 10.08 3.35
C TYR A 169 -10.19 11.04 3.48
N LEU A 170 -9.04 10.53 3.93
CA LEU A 170 -7.81 11.32 4.02
C LEU A 170 -7.33 11.77 2.64
N GLY A 171 -7.36 10.89 1.65
CA GLY A 171 -6.97 11.19 0.27
C GLY A 171 -7.81 12.31 -0.34
N ALA A 172 -9.13 12.27 -0.16
CA ALA A 172 -10.03 13.32 -0.64
C ALA A 172 -9.76 14.66 0.05
N LYS A 173 -9.55 14.65 1.37
CA LYS A 173 -9.18 15.84 2.13
C LYS A 173 -7.86 16.44 1.65
N LEU A 174 -6.82 15.63 1.49
CA LEU A 174 -5.50 16.07 1.04
C LEU A 174 -5.48 16.53 -0.42
N ALA A 175 -6.37 16.01 -1.27
CA ALA A 175 -6.48 16.39 -2.67
C ALA A 175 -7.28 17.68 -2.90
N THR A 176 -7.93 18.25 -1.88
CA THR A 176 -8.70 19.50 -2.02
C THR A 176 -7.74 20.68 -2.06
N PRO A 177 -7.77 21.51 -3.15
CA PRO A 177 -6.91 22.69 -3.23
C PRO A 177 -7.19 23.66 -2.07
N GLY A 178 -6.14 24.15 -1.42
CA GLY A 178 -6.25 25.15 -0.34
C GLY A 178 -6.33 24.58 1.07
N ILE A 179 -6.33 23.26 1.25
CA ILE A 179 -6.15 22.68 2.59
C ILE A 179 -4.67 22.69 2.94
N ASN A 180 -4.28 23.61 3.81
CA ASN A 180 -3.03 23.55 4.53
C ASN A 180 -3.08 22.39 5.54
N PHE A 181 -1.92 21.80 5.85
CA PHE A 181 -1.80 20.72 6.85
C PHE A 181 -2.48 21.06 8.19
N TYR A 182 -2.55 22.35 8.54
CA TYR A 182 -3.28 22.87 9.72
C TYR A 182 -4.82 22.81 9.58
N GLY A 183 -5.39 22.89 8.37
CA GLY A 183 -6.83 22.79 8.13
C GLY A 183 -7.37 21.36 8.17
N LEU A 184 -6.50 20.35 8.33
CA LEU A 184 -6.93 18.95 8.49
C LEU A 184 -7.45 18.68 9.92
N PHE A 185 -7.10 19.51 10.89
CA PHE A 185 -7.37 19.34 12.32
C PHE A 185 -8.35 20.40 12.89
N HIS A 186 -8.89 21.25 12.04
CA HIS A 186 -9.97 22.18 12.29
C HIS A 186 -11.14 21.88 11.34
#